data_f3b568de5f7b5da614b755d393ef38dc
#
_entry.id   f3b568de5f7b5da614b755d393ef38dc
#
_cell.length_a   1.000
_cell.length_b   1.000
_cell.length_c   1.000
_cell.angle_alpha   90.00
_cell.angle_beta   90.00
_cell.angle_gamma   90.00
#
_symmetry.space_group_name_H-M   'P 1'
#
loop_
_entity.id
_entity.type
_entity.pdbx_description
1 polymer ?
#
loop_
_entity_poly.entity_id
_entity_poly.type
_entity_poly.pdbx_seq_one_letter_code
_entity_poly.pdbx_strand_id
1 'polypeptide(L)'
;MIKQIPTQDVGEHVKNNSSCILLDVRTEEEWNTDGRPDGEKIGLKTYFLTIKFADGTFNNNFIKDFKNLNIGKETEILTMCMGGVRSQAAAEILIKENYNCSNISDGFLGNSYNLGWKRNKLPVK
;
A
#
# COMPACT_ATOMS: atom_id res chain seq x y z
N MET A 1 5.26 16.11 3.43
CA MET A 1 5.13 15.10 4.51
C MET A 1 4.08 14.06 4.12
N ILE A 2 4.33 12.78 4.43
CA ILE A 2 3.43 11.70 4.06
C ILE A 2 2.46 11.41 5.20
N LYS A 3 1.15 11.48 4.89
CA LYS A 3 0.11 11.16 5.85
C LYS A 3 0.18 9.68 6.23
N GLN A 4 0.04 9.38 7.51
CA GLN A 4 0.03 8.01 8.03
C GLN A 4 -1.40 7.63 8.37
N ILE A 5 -1.88 6.54 7.79
CA ILE A 5 -3.26 6.07 7.99
C ILE A 5 -3.19 4.66 8.57
N PRO A 6 -3.55 4.47 9.84
CA PRO A 6 -3.60 3.11 10.39
C PRO A 6 -4.77 2.34 9.77
N THR A 7 -4.64 1.02 9.70
CA THR A 7 -5.66 0.18 9.07
C THR A 7 -7.05 0.34 9.71
N GLN A 8 -7.11 0.62 11.01
CA GLN A 8 -8.40 0.84 11.67
C GLN A 8 -9.18 2.02 11.09
N ASP A 9 -8.49 2.96 10.43
CA ASP A 9 -9.11 4.16 9.85
C ASP A 9 -9.33 4.05 8.33
N VAL A 10 -8.86 2.98 7.69
CA VAL A 10 -8.91 2.86 6.23
C VAL A 10 -10.35 2.88 5.70
N GLY A 11 -11.25 2.14 6.35
CA GLY A 11 -12.64 2.09 5.89
C GLY A 11 -13.29 3.47 5.84
N GLU A 12 -13.11 4.27 6.88
CA GLU A 12 -13.66 5.62 6.94
C GLU A 12 -12.95 6.54 5.94
N HIS A 13 -11.63 6.40 5.83
CA HIS A 13 -10.85 7.20 4.89
C HIS A 13 -11.35 7.01 3.46
N VAL A 14 -11.61 5.76 3.06
CA VAL A 14 -12.10 5.45 1.71
C VAL A 14 -13.50 6.02 1.48
N LYS A 15 -14.37 6.00 2.49
CA LYS A 15 -15.71 6.60 2.38
C LYS A 15 -15.63 8.09 2.10
N ASN A 16 -14.65 8.77 2.66
CA ASN A 16 -14.50 10.22 2.54
C ASN A 16 -13.64 10.65 1.35
N ASN A 17 -12.98 9.70 0.68
CA ASN A 17 -12.04 9.99 -0.40
C ASN A 17 -12.22 8.95 -1.51
N SER A 18 -13.18 9.19 -2.40
CA SER A 18 -13.57 8.21 -3.42
C SER A 18 -12.51 7.94 -4.49
N SER A 19 -11.51 8.82 -4.61
CA SER A 19 -10.45 8.66 -5.62
C SER A 19 -9.16 8.14 -4.97
N CYS A 20 -9.25 6.94 -4.39
CA CYS A 20 -8.12 6.25 -3.75
C CYS A 20 -7.86 4.90 -4.40
N ILE A 21 -6.60 4.49 -4.40
CA ILE A 21 -6.20 3.12 -4.72
C ILE A 21 -5.27 2.59 -3.64
N LEU A 22 -5.15 1.27 -3.57
CA LEU A 22 -4.21 0.60 -2.68
C LEU A 22 -3.05 0.06 -3.50
N LEU A 23 -1.83 0.32 -3.06
CA LEU A 23 -0.63 -0.23 -3.68
C LEU A 23 0.12 -1.06 -2.65
N ASP A 24 0.05 -2.37 -2.79
CA ASP A 24 0.76 -3.31 -1.93
C ASP A 24 2.15 -3.54 -2.51
N VAL A 25 3.18 -3.12 -1.79
CA VAL A 25 4.57 -3.16 -2.28
C VAL A 25 5.38 -4.30 -1.68
N ARG A 26 4.70 -5.28 -1.08
CA ARG A 26 5.34 -6.47 -0.54
C ARG A 26 5.89 -7.37 -1.65
N THR A 27 6.46 -8.50 -1.27
CA THR A 27 6.99 -9.47 -2.23
C THR A 27 5.92 -10.49 -2.61
N GLU A 28 6.13 -11.17 -3.73
CA GLU A 28 5.27 -12.27 -4.17
C GLU A 28 5.23 -13.38 -3.12
N GLU A 29 6.38 -13.68 -2.51
CA GLU A 29 6.46 -14.69 -1.45
C GLU A 29 5.56 -14.35 -0.27
N GLU A 30 5.55 -13.09 0.14
CA GLU A 30 4.66 -12.64 1.23
C GLU A 30 3.19 -12.75 0.84
N TRP A 31 2.84 -12.39 -0.40
CA TRP A 31 1.46 -12.53 -0.87
C TRP A 31 1.00 -13.99 -0.85
N ASN A 32 1.88 -14.90 -1.27
CA ASN A 32 1.55 -16.32 -1.32
C ASN A 32 1.49 -16.96 0.06
N THR A 33 2.28 -16.48 1.02
CA THR A 33 2.34 -17.03 2.37
C THR A 33 1.26 -16.46 3.28
N ASP A 34 1.08 -15.15 3.25
CA ASP A 34 0.23 -14.43 4.23
C ASP A 34 -1.12 -14.00 3.66
N GLY A 35 -1.31 -14.09 2.36
CA GLY A 35 -2.51 -13.64 1.68
C GLY A 35 -2.39 -12.22 1.14
N ARG A 36 -3.43 -11.77 0.48
CA ARG A 36 -3.49 -10.47 -0.18
C ARG A 36 -4.64 -9.65 0.36
N PRO A 37 -4.49 -8.32 0.45
CA PRO A 37 -5.63 -7.47 0.77
C PRO A 37 -6.62 -7.49 -0.40
N ASP A 38 -7.90 -7.61 -0.08
CA ASP A 38 -8.97 -7.54 -1.06
C ASP A 38 -9.64 -6.18 -0.95
N GLY A 39 -8.90 -5.15 -1.38
CA GLY A 39 -9.36 -3.77 -1.25
C GLY A 39 -10.62 -3.48 -2.05
N GLU A 40 -10.83 -4.20 -3.15
CA GLU A 40 -12.03 -4.01 -3.98
C GLU A 40 -13.31 -4.18 -3.18
N LYS A 41 -13.31 -5.04 -2.18
CA LYS A 41 -14.49 -5.24 -1.34
C LYS A 41 -14.88 -4.03 -0.51
N ILE A 42 -13.96 -3.08 -0.34
CA ILE A 42 -14.27 -1.82 0.35
C ILE A 42 -14.14 -0.61 -0.57
N GLY A 43 -14.20 -0.84 -1.90
CA GLY A 43 -14.16 0.23 -2.87
C GLY A 43 -12.76 0.76 -3.19
N LEU A 44 -11.74 -0.03 -2.89
CA LEU A 44 -10.34 0.39 -3.01
C LEU A 44 -9.63 -0.51 -4.03
N LYS A 45 -9.52 -0.04 -5.27
CA LYS A 45 -8.83 -0.83 -6.30
C LYS A 45 -7.41 -1.11 -5.85
N THR A 46 -6.99 -2.37 -5.93
CA THR A 46 -5.74 -2.84 -5.34
C THR A 46 -4.75 -3.28 -6.41
N TYR A 47 -3.52 -2.77 -6.30
CA TYR A 47 -2.41 -3.10 -7.20
C TYR A 47 -1.27 -3.71 -6.38
N PHE A 48 -0.50 -4.57 -7.03
CA PHE A 48 0.62 -5.30 -6.40
C PHE A 48 1.89 -5.01 -7.20
N LEU A 49 2.87 -4.39 -6.55
CA LEU A 49 4.12 -4.02 -7.22
C LEU A 49 5.24 -3.96 -6.19
N THR A 50 6.11 -4.96 -6.22
CA THR A 50 7.20 -5.09 -5.25
C THR A 50 8.19 -3.93 -5.33
N ILE A 51 8.50 -3.32 -4.19
CA ILE A 51 9.54 -2.30 -4.13
C ILE A 51 10.90 -2.90 -3.80
N LYS A 52 10.92 -3.94 -2.95
CA LYS A 52 12.15 -4.59 -2.52
C LYS A 52 11.93 -6.10 -2.53
N PHE A 53 12.79 -6.81 -3.25
CA PHE A 53 12.65 -8.25 -3.39
C PHE A 53 13.03 -9.01 -2.12
N ALA A 54 12.70 -10.31 -2.06
CA ALA A 54 12.95 -11.13 -0.87
C ALA A 54 14.44 -11.21 -0.51
N ASP A 55 15.34 -11.10 -1.49
CA ASP A 55 16.79 -11.12 -1.25
C ASP A 55 17.32 -9.78 -0.74
N GLY A 56 16.45 -8.78 -0.58
CA GLY A 56 16.82 -7.46 -0.09
C GLY A 56 17.19 -6.45 -1.17
N THR A 57 17.21 -6.85 -2.45
CA THR A 57 17.54 -5.91 -3.52
C THR A 57 16.34 -5.03 -3.88
N PHE A 58 16.63 -3.78 -4.22
CA PHE A 58 15.62 -2.82 -4.63
C PHE A 58 15.15 -3.12 -6.06
N ASN A 59 13.85 -2.97 -6.31
CA ASN A 59 13.30 -3.10 -7.66
C ASN A 59 13.59 -1.81 -8.45
N ASN A 60 14.63 -1.84 -9.27
CA ASN A 60 15.05 -0.67 -10.06
C ASN A 60 14.01 -0.25 -11.10
N ASN A 61 13.05 -1.10 -11.41
CA ASN A 61 11.98 -0.80 -12.35
C ASN A 61 10.71 -0.30 -11.66
N PHE A 62 10.76 -0.03 -10.34
CA PHE A 62 9.57 0.31 -9.58
C PHE A 62 8.81 1.50 -10.19
N ILE A 63 9.50 2.60 -10.46
CA ILE A 63 8.88 3.80 -11.02
C ILE A 63 8.32 3.52 -12.42
N LYS A 64 9.11 2.87 -13.27
CA LYS A 64 8.69 2.52 -14.64
C LYS A 64 7.43 1.65 -14.61
N ASP A 65 7.42 0.62 -13.80
CA ASP A 65 6.29 -0.29 -13.70
C ASP A 65 5.07 0.41 -13.11
N PHE A 66 5.28 1.30 -12.13
CA PHE A 66 4.18 2.06 -11.57
C PHE A 66 3.55 2.98 -12.62
N LYS A 67 4.37 3.68 -13.41
CA LYS A 67 3.86 4.55 -14.46
C LYS A 67 3.04 3.79 -15.50
N ASN A 68 3.38 2.54 -15.76
CA ASN A 68 2.63 1.70 -16.69
C ASN A 68 1.24 1.33 -16.18
N LEU A 69 0.95 1.54 -14.89
CA LEU A 69 -0.40 1.33 -14.33
C LEU A 69 -1.36 2.46 -14.72
N ASN A 70 -0.84 3.56 -15.20
CA ASN A 70 -1.63 4.72 -15.66
C ASN A 70 -2.52 5.32 -14.55
N ILE A 71 -1.98 5.41 -13.35
CA ILE A 71 -2.67 6.04 -12.22
C ILE A 71 -2.56 7.56 -12.37
N GLY A 72 -3.70 8.26 -12.25
CA GLY A 72 -3.72 9.72 -12.37
C GLY A 72 -3.04 10.41 -11.18
N LYS A 73 -2.49 11.59 -11.42
CA LYS A 73 -1.79 12.36 -10.37
C LYS A 73 -2.74 12.85 -9.26
N GLU A 74 -4.02 12.96 -9.56
CA GLU A 74 -5.05 13.38 -8.60
C GLU A 74 -5.53 12.23 -7.72
N THR A 75 -5.23 10.98 -8.09
CA THR A 75 -5.63 9.81 -7.32
C THR A 75 -4.73 9.67 -6.09
N GLU A 76 -5.33 9.47 -4.92
CA GLU A 76 -4.56 9.20 -3.72
C GLU A 76 -4.12 7.73 -3.70
N ILE A 77 -2.83 7.51 -3.53
CA ILE A 77 -2.24 6.16 -3.47
C ILE A 77 -1.98 5.82 -2.02
N LEU A 78 -2.66 4.78 -1.51
CA LEU A 78 -2.41 4.27 -0.18
C LEU A 78 -1.37 3.15 -0.31
N THR A 79 -0.15 3.41 0.13
CA THR A 79 0.93 2.42 0.05
C THR A 79 0.90 1.49 1.25
N MET A 80 1.14 0.20 1.04
CA MET A 80 1.11 -0.80 2.10
C MET A 80 2.25 -1.81 1.94
N CYS A 81 2.85 -2.18 3.06
CA CYS A 81 3.76 -3.31 3.11
C CYS A 81 3.38 -4.19 4.30
N MET A 82 4.32 -4.90 4.92
CA MET A 82 3.99 -5.77 6.04
C MET A 82 3.71 -4.99 7.33
N GLY A 83 4.56 -4.02 7.66
CA GLY A 83 4.46 -3.25 8.90
C GLY A 83 4.60 -1.73 8.75
N GLY A 84 4.70 -1.22 7.52
CA GLY A 84 4.69 0.21 7.25
C GLY A 84 6.01 0.85 6.80
N VAL A 85 7.13 0.13 6.84
CA VAL A 85 8.45 0.71 6.55
C VAL A 85 8.75 0.80 5.05
N ARG A 86 8.64 -0.31 4.32
CA ARG A 86 8.88 -0.33 2.87
C ARG A 86 7.88 0.55 2.12
N SER A 87 6.65 0.57 2.60
CA SER A 87 5.59 1.38 1.99
C SER A 87 5.81 2.88 2.22
N GLN A 88 6.41 3.25 3.34
CA GLN A 88 6.83 4.64 3.58
C GLN A 88 7.85 5.05 2.52
N ALA A 89 8.85 4.21 2.26
CA ALA A 89 9.85 4.48 1.23
C ALA A 89 9.22 4.57 -0.15
N ALA A 90 8.27 3.69 -0.46
CA ALA A 90 7.56 3.72 -1.75
C ALA A 90 6.81 5.04 -1.93
N ALA A 91 6.12 5.50 -0.88
CA ALA A 91 5.39 6.76 -0.92
C ALA A 91 6.35 7.94 -1.14
N GLU A 92 7.50 7.94 -0.49
CA GLU A 92 8.51 8.99 -0.68
C GLU A 92 9.00 9.05 -2.12
N ILE A 93 9.26 7.90 -2.72
CA ILE A 93 9.68 7.81 -4.12
C ILE A 93 8.60 8.35 -5.06
N LEU A 94 7.35 7.94 -4.84
CA LEU A 94 6.24 8.35 -5.71
C LEU A 94 5.91 9.83 -5.56
N ILE A 95 6.04 10.40 -4.37
CA ILE A 95 5.81 11.83 -4.17
C ILE A 95 6.83 12.66 -4.95
N LYS A 96 8.08 12.19 -5.04
CA LYS A 96 9.09 12.85 -5.87
C LYS A 96 8.73 12.85 -7.35
N GLU A 97 7.88 11.90 -7.77
CA GLU A 97 7.35 11.82 -9.13
C GLU A 97 6.01 12.54 -9.26
N ASN A 98 5.65 13.35 -8.26
CA ASN A 98 4.43 14.20 -8.22
C ASN A 98 3.12 13.42 -8.06
N TYR A 99 3.18 12.20 -7.54
CA TYR A 99 1.97 11.48 -7.16
C TYR A 99 1.52 11.85 -5.75
N ASN A 100 0.25 11.62 -5.46
CA ASN A 100 -0.34 11.89 -4.15
C ASN A 100 -0.39 10.59 -3.35
N CYS A 101 0.41 10.49 -2.29
CA CYS A 101 0.55 9.24 -1.53
C CYS A 101 0.32 9.44 -0.04
N SER A 102 -0.29 8.42 0.57
CA SER A 102 -0.38 8.27 2.02
C SER A 102 0.07 6.85 2.36
N ASN A 103 0.65 6.66 3.53
CA ASN A 103 1.17 5.36 3.95
C ASN A 103 0.20 4.69 4.90
N ILE A 104 -0.11 3.41 4.66
CA ILE A 104 -0.83 2.60 5.65
C ILE A 104 0.19 2.18 6.70
N SER A 105 0.13 2.85 7.85
CA SER A 105 1.23 2.88 8.82
C SER A 105 1.52 1.55 9.51
N ASP A 106 0.52 0.66 9.61
CA ASP A 106 0.70 -0.65 10.26
C ASP A 106 0.68 -1.83 9.29
N GLY A 107 0.48 -1.56 8.00
CA GLY A 107 0.62 -2.58 6.96
C GLY A 107 -0.33 -3.75 7.05
N PHE A 108 0.08 -4.86 6.43
CA PHE A 108 -0.77 -6.04 6.32
C PHE A 108 -0.87 -6.86 7.62
N LEU A 109 0.22 -7.01 8.36
CA LEU A 109 0.24 -7.81 9.60
C LEU A 109 0.46 -6.99 10.87
N GLY A 110 0.61 -5.67 10.74
CA GLY A 110 0.76 -4.83 11.91
C GLY A 110 2.20 -4.61 12.35
N ASN A 111 2.33 -3.89 13.45
CA ASN A 111 3.60 -3.56 14.08
C ASN A 111 3.39 -3.43 15.59
N SER A 112 4.34 -2.78 16.29
CA SER A 112 4.27 -2.63 17.76
C SER A 112 3.11 -1.73 18.20
N TYR A 113 2.53 -0.95 17.30
CA TYR A 113 1.53 0.06 17.66
C TYR A 113 0.11 -0.29 17.23
N ASN A 114 -0.05 -1.01 16.13
CA ASN A 114 -1.37 -1.30 15.55
C ASN A 114 -1.41 -2.69 14.95
N LEU A 115 -2.63 -3.22 14.75
CA LEU A 115 -2.88 -4.61 14.41
C LEU A 115 -2.62 -5.00 12.95
N GLY A 116 -2.69 -4.03 12.02
CA GLY A 116 -2.56 -4.32 10.60
C GLY A 116 -3.87 -4.72 9.95
N TRP A 117 -3.84 -4.79 8.62
CA TRP A 117 -5.00 -5.07 7.77
C TRP A 117 -5.72 -6.35 8.16
N LYS A 118 -4.98 -7.44 8.24
CA LYS A 118 -5.55 -8.76 8.46
C LYS A 118 -6.16 -8.92 9.85
N ARG A 119 -5.49 -8.43 10.89
CA ARG A 119 -5.97 -8.53 12.27
C ARG A 119 -7.11 -7.57 12.57
N ASN A 120 -7.20 -6.47 11.84
CA ASN A 120 -8.36 -5.57 11.91
C ASN A 120 -9.52 -6.08 11.07
N LYS A 121 -9.41 -7.29 10.54
CA LYS A 121 -10.48 -7.99 9.81
C LYS A 121 -10.94 -7.25 8.56
N LEU A 122 -10.04 -6.51 7.94
CA LEU A 122 -10.29 -5.97 6.61
C LEU A 122 -10.22 -7.12 5.59
N PRO A 123 -10.90 -7.01 4.44
CA PRO A 123 -11.00 -8.14 3.51
C PRO A 123 -9.66 -8.62 2.99
N VAL A 124 -9.49 -9.95 2.96
CA VAL A 124 -8.30 -10.62 2.41
C VAL A 124 -8.71 -11.71 1.44
N LYS A 125 -7.77 -12.07 0.58
CA LYS A 125 -7.97 -13.17 -0.36
C LYS A 125 -6.69 -13.94 -0.62
#